data_80af76619e890a25ae49f506b8107ef3
#
_entry.id   80af76619e890a25ae49f506b8107ef3
#
_cell.length_a   1.000
_cell.length_b   1.000
_cell.length_c   1.000
_cell.angle_alpha   90.00
_cell.angle_beta   90.00
_cell.angle_gamma   90.00
#
_symmetry.space_group_name_H-M   'P 1'
#
loop_
_entity.id
_entity.type
_entity.pdbx_description
1 polymer ?
#
loop_
_entity_poly.entity_id
_entity_poly.type
_entity_poly.pdbx_seq_one_letter_code
_entity_poly.pdbx_strand_id
1 'polypeptide(L)'
;MNRYFVGVDLGATSGRVILATLCGDGIALEVLHRFPNRLLALGGKFYWNIYSLYEEILHGLTLAGQRRIPVDSIGIDTWGVDMACVAADGTLAGLPRAYRDPYTNGVPEEFFRKIPRQEVYRRTGIQIMNFNSLFQLRAARGEGMSALEN
;
A
#
# COMPACT_ATOMS: atom_id res chain seq x y z
N MET A 1 23.12 -18.28 -18.29
CA MET A 1 21.77 -18.82 -18.14
C MET A 1 20.88 -17.65 -17.74
N ASN A 2 19.75 -17.45 -18.39
CA ASN A 2 18.84 -16.34 -18.05
C ASN A 2 18.15 -16.66 -16.72
N ARG A 3 17.92 -15.61 -15.92
CA ARG A 3 17.10 -15.67 -14.72
C ARG A 3 15.89 -14.77 -14.89
N TYR A 4 14.77 -15.16 -14.29
CA TYR A 4 13.50 -14.49 -14.49
C TYR A 4 12.85 -14.12 -13.15
N PHE A 5 12.42 -12.89 -13.05
CA PHE A 5 11.81 -12.34 -11.85
C PHE A 5 10.50 -11.65 -12.23
N VAL A 6 9.53 -11.73 -11.35
CA VAL A 6 8.29 -10.93 -11.50
C VAL A 6 8.26 -9.86 -10.42
N GLY A 7 8.15 -8.61 -10.84
CA GLY A 7 7.94 -7.46 -9.96
C GLY A 7 6.49 -7.00 -10.02
N VAL A 8 5.88 -6.79 -8.86
CA VAL A 8 4.59 -6.11 -8.74
C VAL A 8 4.84 -4.74 -8.13
N ASP A 9 4.55 -3.68 -8.89
CA ASP A 9 4.72 -2.28 -8.49
C ASP A 9 3.34 -1.67 -8.30
N LEU A 10 2.93 -1.48 -7.04
CA LEU A 10 1.65 -0.90 -6.66
C LEU A 10 1.82 0.59 -6.36
N GLY A 11 1.53 1.44 -7.34
CA GLY A 11 1.49 2.88 -7.14
C GLY A 11 0.11 3.37 -6.67
N ALA A 12 0.06 4.60 -6.17
CA ALA A 12 -1.18 5.21 -5.64
C ALA A 12 -2.26 5.51 -6.71
N THR A 13 -1.93 5.42 -8.00
CA THR A 13 -2.87 5.66 -9.11
C THR A 13 -2.94 4.51 -10.11
N SER A 14 -1.90 3.68 -10.17
CA SER A 14 -1.85 2.52 -11.07
C SER A 14 -0.87 1.49 -10.53
N GLY A 15 -1.14 0.21 -10.82
CA GLY A 15 -0.23 -0.88 -10.56
C GLY A 15 0.31 -1.49 -11.86
N ARG A 16 1.40 -2.24 -11.73
CA ARG A 16 2.02 -2.98 -12.83
C ARG A 16 2.54 -4.32 -12.36
N VAL A 17 2.42 -5.32 -13.22
CA VAL A 17 3.14 -6.58 -13.10
C VAL A 17 4.18 -6.62 -14.21
N ILE A 18 5.44 -6.81 -13.86
CA ILE A 18 6.60 -6.65 -14.74
C ILE A 18 7.39 -7.95 -14.71
N LEU A 19 7.73 -8.47 -15.88
CA LEU A 19 8.70 -9.54 -16.02
C LEU A 19 10.09 -8.91 -16.22
N ALA A 20 11.03 -9.27 -15.35
CA ALA A 20 12.43 -8.91 -15.48
C ALA A 20 13.23 -10.14 -15.90
N THR A 21 14.00 -10.02 -16.98
CA THR A 21 14.93 -11.03 -17.45
C THR A 21 16.35 -10.53 -17.23
N LEU A 22 17.11 -11.25 -16.40
CA LEU A 22 18.53 -11.01 -16.21
C LEU A 22 19.31 -11.89 -17.18
N CYS A 23 20.09 -11.28 -18.07
CA CYS A 23 20.90 -11.95 -19.07
C CYS A 23 22.32 -11.35 -19.04
N GLY A 24 23.31 -12.11 -18.58
CA GLY A 24 24.66 -11.57 -18.34
C GLY A 24 24.60 -10.39 -17.36
N ASP A 25 25.14 -9.24 -17.75
CA ASP A 25 25.17 -8.03 -16.94
C ASP A 25 23.97 -7.09 -17.23
N GLY A 26 23.01 -7.52 -18.05
CA GLY A 26 21.86 -6.71 -18.46
C GLY A 26 20.54 -7.18 -17.87
N ILE A 27 19.63 -6.23 -17.68
CA ILE A 27 18.24 -6.48 -17.27
C ILE A 27 17.30 -5.97 -18.36
N ALA A 28 16.43 -6.84 -18.87
CA ALA A 28 15.31 -6.48 -19.72
C ALA A 28 14.01 -6.51 -18.93
N LEU A 29 13.18 -5.47 -19.10
CA LEU A 29 11.90 -5.35 -18.41
C LEU A 29 10.77 -5.37 -19.43
N GLU A 30 9.74 -6.18 -19.17
CA GLU A 30 8.50 -6.26 -19.94
C GLU A 30 7.31 -6.04 -19.01
N VAL A 31 6.47 -5.04 -19.28
CA VAL A 31 5.21 -4.85 -18.54
C VAL A 31 4.19 -5.86 -19.06
N LEU A 32 3.86 -6.85 -18.23
CA LEU A 32 2.89 -7.89 -18.55
C LEU A 32 1.46 -7.42 -18.37
N HIS A 33 1.23 -6.63 -17.31
CA HIS A 33 -0.08 -6.10 -16.97
C HIS A 33 0.02 -4.73 -16.34
N ARG A 34 -0.89 -3.85 -16.69
CA ARG A 34 -1.05 -2.52 -16.08
C ARG A 34 -2.50 -2.26 -15.77
N PHE A 35 -2.78 -1.78 -14.58
CA PHE A 35 -4.13 -1.55 -14.10
C PHE A 35 -4.25 -0.25 -13.29
N PRO A 36 -5.45 0.38 -13.29
CA PRO A 36 -5.69 1.54 -12.45
C PRO A 36 -5.85 1.12 -10.99
N ASN A 37 -5.26 1.90 -10.08
CA ASN A 37 -5.55 1.80 -8.65
C ASN A 37 -6.59 2.89 -8.31
N ARG A 38 -7.85 2.50 -8.18
CA ARG A 38 -8.97 3.40 -7.94
C ARG A 38 -9.36 3.35 -6.47
N LEU A 39 -9.57 4.54 -5.90
CA LEU A 39 -10.18 4.65 -4.58
C LEU A 39 -11.64 4.24 -4.64
N LEU A 40 -12.07 3.53 -3.60
CA LEU A 40 -13.47 3.24 -3.35
C LEU A 40 -14.06 4.34 -2.47
N ALA A 41 -15.02 5.11 -3.00
CA ALA A 41 -15.78 6.09 -2.22
C ALA A 41 -16.99 5.39 -1.61
N LEU A 42 -17.04 5.34 -0.28
CA LEU A 42 -18.12 4.68 0.47
C LEU A 42 -18.45 5.48 1.73
N GLY A 43 -19.72 5.88 1.89
CA GLY A 43 -20.17 6.61 3.07
C GLY A 43 -19.44 7.93 3.31
N GLY A 44 -19.04 8.64 2.23
CA GLY A 44 -18.28 9.89 2.32
C GLY A 44 -16.79 9.72 2.65
N LYS A 45 -16.30 8.50 2.67
CA LYS A 45 -14.90 8.13 2.99
C LYS A 45 -14.23 7.49 1.79
N PHE A 46 -12.89 7.57 1.73
CA PHE A 46 -12.10 6.95 0.67
C PHE A 46 -11.30 5.77 1.21
N TYR A 47 -11.40 4.64 0.51
CA TYR A 47 -10.73 3.40 0.87
C TYR A 47 -9.93 2.83 -0.30
N TRP A 48 -8.90 2.05 0.02
CA TRP A 48 -8.24 1.19 -0.96
C TRP A 48 -9.06 -0.08 -1.18
N ASN A 49 -9.31 -0.42 -2.46
CA ASN A 49 -9.97 -1.68 -2.82
C ASN A 49 -8.92 -2.79 -2.92
N ILE A 50 -8.54 -3.35 -1.76
CA ILE A 50 -7.50 -4.38 -1.66
C ILE A 50 -7.87 -5.64 -2.46
N TYR A 51 -9.14 -5.99 -2.51
CA TYR A 51 -9.59 -7.17 -3.26
C TYR A 51 -9.38 -7.00 -4.76
N SER A 52 -9.68 -5.82 -5.29
CA SER A 52 -9.41 -5.51 -6.70
C SER A 52 -7.91 -5.52 -7.00
N LEU A 53 -7.08 -4.95 -6.11
CA LEU A 53 -5.62 -4.99 -6.28
C LEU A 53 -5.11 -6.43 -6.30
N TYR A 54 -5.64 -7.30 -5.43
CA TYR A 54 -5.28 -8.71 -5.38
C TYR A 54 -5.66 -9.44 -6.69
N GLU A 55 -6.86 -9.22 -7.21
CA GLU A 55 -7.30 -9.80 -8.49
C GLU A 55 -6.40 -9.37 -9.65
N GLU A 56 -6.04 -8.09 -9.72
CA GLU A 56 -5.15 -7.56 -10.76
C GLU A 56 -3.73 -8.14 -10.67
N ILE A 57 -3.22 -8.36 -9.46
CA ILE A 57 -1.95 -9.06 -9.24
C ILE A 57 -2.04 -10.49 -9.76
N LEU A 58 -3.08 -11.24 -9.38
CA LEU A 58 -3.27 -12.62 -9.84
C LEU A 58 -3.39 -12.71 -11.36
N HIS A 59 -4.09 -11.74 -11.98
CA HIS A 59 -4.16 -11.66 -13.44
C HIS A 59 -2.77 -11.49 -14.06
N GLY A 60 -1.96 -10.57 -13.55
CA GLY A 60 -0.60 -10.35 -14.04
C GLY A 60 0.31 -11.57 -13.83
N LEU A 61 0.18 -12.25 -12.68
CA LEU A 61 0.92 -13.51 -12.43
C LEU A 61 0.49 -14.63 -13.37
N THR A 62 -0.79 -14.70 -13.73
CA THR A 62 -1.30 -15.65 -14.74
C THR A 62 -0.66 -15.39 -16.11
N LEU A 63 -0.54 -14.13 -16.53
CA LEU A 63 0.15 -13.75 -17.76
C LEU A 63 1.65 -14.14 -17.72
N ALA A 64 2.31 -13.99 -16.57
CA ALA A 64 3.67 -14.48 -16.39
C ALA A 64 3.76 -16.01 -16.55
N GLY A 65 2.84 -16.76 -15.92
CA GLY A 65 2.76 -18.22 -16.05
C GLY A 65 2.56 -18.71 -17.48
N GLN A 66 1.80 -17.98 -18.29
CA GLN A 66 1.57 -18.31 -19.71
C GLN A 66 2.84 -18.22 -20.56
N ARG A 67 3.89 -17.51 -20.11
CA ARG A 67 5.20 -17.46 -20.78
C ARG A 67 5.94 -18.80 -20.70
N ARG A 68 5.54 -19.71 -19.81
CA ARG A 68 6.17 -21.03 -19.58
C ARG A 68 7.68 -20.94 -19.31
N ILE A 69 8.11 -19.90 -18.62
CA ILE A 69 9.49 -19.67 -18.18
C ILE A 69 9.63 -19.95 -16.69
N PRO A 70 10.78 -20.43 -16.23
CA PRO A 70 11.01 -20.69 -14.80
C PRO A 70 11.21 -19.35 -14.08
N VAL A 71 10.18 -18.85 -13.39
CA VAL A 71 10.28 -17.65 -12.56
C VAL A 71 11.04 -18.00 -11.27
N ASP A 72 12.16 -17.32 -11.03
CA ASP A 72 13.02 -17.53 -9.86
C ASP A 72 12.42 -16.96 -8.58
N SER A 73 11.80 -15.77 -8.66
CA SER A 73 11.12 -15.16 -7.52
C SER A 73 10.12 -14.07 -7.94
N ILE A 74 9.26 -13.72 -6.98
CA ILE A 74 8.27 -12.63 -7.10
C ILE A 74 8.57 -11.63 -5.99
N GLY A 75 8.61 -10.33 -6.34
CA GLY A 75 8.71 -9.23 -5.40
C GLY A 75 7.52 -8.29 -5.55
N ILE A 76 7.06 -7.72 -4.43
CA ILE A 76 5.96 -6.75 -4.41
C ILE A 76 6.45 -5.49 -3.73
N ASP A 77 6.28 -4.35 -4.39
CA ASP A 77 6.50 -3.02 -3.84
C ASP A 77 5.20 -2.22 -3.85
N THR A 78 5.04 -1.36 -2.85
CA THR A 78 3.83 -0.54 -2.70
C THR A 78 4.14 0.78 -2.00
N TRP A 79 3.16 1.72 -2.04
CA TRP A 79 3.27 2.96 -1.26
C TRP A 79 3.26 2.67 0.26
N GLY A 80 3.88 3.58 1.02
CA GLY A 80 3.88 3.53 2.48
C GLY A 80 2.67 4.23 3.11
N VAL A 81 2.75 4.46 4.40
CA VAL A 81 1.90 5.23 5.33
C VAL A 81 0.55 4.60 5.67
N ASP A 82 -0.12 3.93 4.74
CA ASP A 82 -1.43 3.33 5.00
C ASP A 82 -1.32 2.04 5.82
N MET A 83 -2.40 1.71 6.49
CA MET A 83 -2.49 0.55 7.37
C MET A 83 -3.82 -0.18 7.17
N ALA A 84 -3.82 -1.45 7.52
CA ALA A 84 -5.01 -2.27 7.63
C ALA A 84 -5.01 -3.01 8.97
N CYS A 85 -6.18 -3.18 9.57
CA CYS A 85 -6.37 -4.08 10.70
C CYS A 85 -6.69 -5.47 10.18
N VAL A 86 -5.99 -6.47 10.70
CA VAL A 86 -6.16 -7.87 10.32
C VAL A 86 -6.59 -8.65 11.56
N ALA A 87 -7.65 -9.44 11.42
CA ALA A 87 -8.11 -10.31 12.47
C ALA A 87 -7.17 -11.51 12.68
N ALA A 88 -7.35 -12.24 13.77
CA ALA A 88 -6.49 -13.38 14.13
C ALA A 88 -6.49 -14.51 13.08
N ASP A 89 -7.54 -14.63 12.29
CA ASP A 89 -7.66 -15.60 11.19
C ASP A 89 -7.05 -15.11 9.86
N GLY A 90 -6.46 -13.91 9.85
CA GLY A 90 -5.86 -13.30 8.66
C GLY A 90 -6.84 -12.50 7.79
N THR A 91 -8.12 -12.42 8.14
CA THR A 91 -9.09 -11.60 7.39
C THR A 91 -8.93 -10.12 7.70
N LEU A 92 -9.31 -9.26 6.74
CA LEU A 92 -9.34 -7.81 6.98
C LEU A 92 -10.50 -7.45 7.89
N ALA A 93 -10.22 -6.72 8.98
CA ALA A 93 -11.23 -6.17 9.88
C ALA A 93 -11.89 -4.89 9.32
N GLY A 94 -11.80 -4.67 8.03
CA GLY A 94 -12.35 -3.55 7.28
C GLY A 94 -11.43 -3.11 6.16
N LEU A 95 -11.95 -2.32 5.21
CA LEU A 95 -11.15 -1.77 4.13
C LEU A 95 -10.14 -0.73 4.68
N PRO A 96 -8.88 -0.75 4.21
CA PRO A 96 -7.91 0.27 4.59
C PRO A 96 -8.33 1.66 4.14
N ARG A 97 -8.38 2.62 5.07
CA ARG A 97 -8.65 4.02 4.77
C ARG A 97 -7.50 4.59 3.95
N ALA A 98 -7.79 5.25 2.85
CA ALA A 98 -6.74 5.81 2.01
C ALA A 98 -6.15 7.09 2.62
N TYR A 99 -4.85 7.30 2.53
CA TYR A 99 -4.18 8.52 2.99
C TYR A 99 -4.65 9.79 2.28
N ARG A 100 -5.33 9.63 1.15
CA ARG A 100 -5.96 10.72 0.39
C ARG A 100 -7.32 11.17 0.94
N ASP A 101 -7.85 10.42 1.89
CA ASP A 101 -9.05 10.81 2.61
C ASP A 101 -8.72 11.96 3.57
N PRO A 102 -9.56 13.00 3.67
CA PRO A 102 -9.28 14.17 4.50
C PRO A 102 -9.41 13.95 6.01
N TYR A 103 -9.65 12.71 6.49
CA TYR A 103 -9.91 12.43 7.92
C TYR A 103 -8.77 12.81 8.87
N THR A 104 -7.56 12.99 8.35
CA THR A 104 -6.40 13.43 9.14
C THR A 104 -6.21 14.94 9.18
N ASN A 105 -7.08 15.71 8.50
CA ASN A 105 -6.99 17.16 8.51
C ASN A 105 -7.19 17.70 9.93
N GLY A 106 -6.30 18.59 10.39
CA GLY A 106 -6.28 19.17 11.73
C GLY A 106 -5.70 18.26 12.83
N VAL A 107 -5.54 16.96 12.55
CA VAL A 107 -5.02 16.00 13.54
C VAL A 107 -3.57 16.30 13.95
N PRO A 108 -2.64 16.67 13.04
CA PRO A 108 -1.29 17.04 13.43
C PRO A 108 -1.26 18.23 14.38
N GLU A 109 -2.05 19.26 14.12
CA GLU A 109 -2.12 20.48 14.93
C GLU A 109 -2.64 20.18 16.35
N GLU A 110 -3.65 19.34 16.47
CA GLU A 110 -4.15 18.86 17.77
C GLU A 110 -3.11 18.02 18.50
N PHE A 111 -2.44 17.13 17.79
CA PHE A 111 -1.41 16.26 18.34
C PHE A 111 -0.22 17.05 18.91
N PHE A 112 0.24 18.08 18.17
CA PHE A 112 1.38 18.90 18.57
C PHE A 112 1.11 19.83 19.76
N ARG A 113 -0.15 20.00 20.17
CA ARG A 113 -0.47 20.66 21.47
C ARG A 113 -0.03 19.80 22.66
N LYS A 114 0.09 18.48 22.47
CA LYS A 114 0.49 17.52 23.52
C LYS A 114 1.95 17.11 23.41
N ILE A 115 2.43 16.88 22.19
CA ILE A 115 3.81 16.45 21.91
C ILE A 115 4.40 17.39 20.88
N PRO A 116 5.45 18.15 21.18
CA PRO A 116 6.02 19.10 20.23
C PRO A 116 6.47 18.44 18.92
N ARG A 117 6.28 19.14 17.79
CA ARG A 117 6.68 18.67 16.46
C ARG A 117 8.14 18.21 16.39
N GLN A 118 9.05 18.95 17.04
CA GLN A 118 10.47 18.61 17.10
C GLN A 118 10.72 17.27 17.78
N GLU A 119 9.97 16.98 18.85
CA GLU A 119 10.10 15.72 19.57
C GLU A 119 9.62 14.53 18.72
N VAL A 120 8.54 14.69 17.96
CA VAL A 120 8.08 13.68 17.02
C VAL A 120 9.15 13.40 15.95
N TYR A 121 9.71 14.47 15.35
CA TYR A 121 10.77 14.32 14.36
C TYR A 121 12.02 13.68 14.95
N ARG A 122 12.44 14.12 16.15
CA ARG A 122 13.61 13.57 16.84
C ARG A 122 13.50 12.06 17.07
N ARG A 123 12.29 11.56 17.38
CA ARG A 123 12.04 10.13 17.63
C ARG A 123 11.90 9.31 16.35
N THR A 124 11.35 9.87 15.29
CA THR A 124 10.98 9.11 14.10
C THR A 124 11.93 9.30 12.93
N GLY A 125 12.59 10.45 12.85
CA GLY A 125 13.38 10.86 11.68
C GLY A 125 12.54 11.09 10.42
N ILE A 126 11.21 11.06 10.53
CA ILE A 126 10.29 11.10 9.37
C ILE A 126 9.78 12.51 9.14
N GLN A 127 9.79 12.93 7.87
CA GLN A 127 9.13 14.17 7.46
C GLN A 127 7.66 14.17 7.88
N ILE A 128 7.25 15.26 8.53
CA ILE A 128 5.89 15.36 9.05
C ILE A 128 4.95 15.80 7.95
N MET A 129 4.05 14.89 7.60
CA MET A 129 2.94 15.06 6.69
C MET A 129 1.63 14.70 7.42
N ASN A 130 0.51 15.35 7.10
CA ASN A 130 -0.77 15.08 7.76
C ASN A 130 -1.24 13.62 7.65
N PHE A 131 -0.85 12.94 6.58
CA PHE A 131 -1.21 11.55 6.30
C PHE A 131 -0.23 10.51 6.89
N ASN A 132 0.78 10.89 7.68
CA ASN A 132 1.62 9.87 8.32
C ASN A 132 0.78 8.93 9.19
N SER A 133 1.20 7.66 9.27
CA SER A 133 0.47 6.60 10.00
C SER A 133 0.15 6.97 11.44
N LEU A 134 1.02 7.73 12.12
CA LEU A 134 0.78 8.26 13.45
C LEU A 134 -0.53 9.06 13.55
N PHE A 135 -0.76 9.95 12.58
CA PHE A 135 -1.94 10.80 12.55
C PHE A 135 -3.17 10.03 12.05
N GLN A 136 -2.97 9.07 11.15
CA GLN A 136 -4.03 8.16 10.73
C GLN A 136 -4.55 7.32 11.90
N LEU A 137 -3.66 6.72 12.70
CA LEU A 137 -4.03 5.96 13.92
C LEU A 137 -4.75 6.85 14.92
N ARG A 138 -4.26 8.07 15.15
CA ARG A 138 -4.90 9.02 16.07
C ARG A 138 -6.31 9.40 15.60
N ALA A 139 -6.47 9.67 14.28
CA ALA A 139 -7.76 9.99 13.69
C ALA A 139 -8.73 8.80 13.77
N ALA A 140 -8.29 7.61 13.36
CA ALA A 140 -9.09 6.38 13.38
C ALA A 140 -9.61 6.05 14.79
N ARG A 141 -8.75 6.21 15.82
CA ARG A 141 -9.16 6.04 17.21
C ARG A 141 -10.17 7.10 17.63
N GLY A 142 -10.00 8.36 17.19
CA GLY A 142 -10.96 9.44 17.49
C GLY A 142 -12.31 9.26 16.81
N GLU A 143 -12.37 8.57 15.67
CA GLU A 143 -13.62 8.21 14.98
C GLU A 143 -14.29 6.93 15.55
N GLY A 144 -13.71 6.30 16.57
CA GLY A 144 -14.27 5.07 17.19
C GLY A 144 -14.05 3.84 16.32
N MET A 145 -12.89 3.69 15.71
CA MET A 145 -12.55 2.49 14.96
C MET A 145 -12.38 1.31 15.92
N SER A 146 -13.40 0.45 16.00
CA SER A 146 -13.48 -0.66 16.95
C SER A 146 -12.30 -1.64 16.86
N ALA A 147 -11.71 -1.81 15.69
CA ALA A 147 -10.52 -2.66 15.51
C ALA A 147 -9.26 -2.14 16.26
N LEU A 148 -9.27 -0.90 16.77
CA LEU A 148 -8.19 -0.33 17.59
C LEU A 148 -8.50 -0.40 19.10
N GLU A 149 -9.67 -0.89 19.50
CA GLU A 149 -10.13 -0.96 20.89
C GLU A 149 -10.00 -2.37 21.49
N ASN A 150 -9.73 -3.36 20.64
CA ASN A 150 -9.51 -4.76 20.97
C ASN A 150 -8.06 -5.15 20.65
#